data_74b8eea64f4e566cc9fb39bd6d4395e2
#
_entry.id   74b8eea64f4e566cc9fb39bd6d4395e2
#
_cell.length_a   1.000
_cell.length_b   1.000
_cell.length_c   1.000
_cell.angle_alpha   90.00
_cell.angle_beta   90.00
_cell.angle_gamma   90.00
#
_symmetry.space_group_name_H-M   'P 1'
#
loop_
_entity.id
_entity.type
_entity.pdbx_description
1 polymer ?
#
loop_
_entity_poly.entity_id
_entity_poly.type
_entity_poly.pdbx_seq_one_letter_code
_entity_poly.pdbx_strand_id
1 'polypeptide(L)'
;MYLVDMTFTDMTKITPELTDKHKNYLEGEYKSNNLLFGGRKVPRTGGILISQHASKRELEQVLNSDPFIKSGAVTYSITEFIPLMASKAYQGIVA
;
A
#
# COMPACT_ATOMS: atom_id res chain seq x y z
N MET A 1 1.36 -12.96 -1.04
CA MET A 1 0.72 -11.67 -1.32
C MET A 1 0.40 -10.97 -0.01
N TYR A 2 0.33 -9.65 -0.03
CA TYR A 2 0.14 -8.88 1.19
C TYR A 2 -0.97 -7.86 1.00
N LEU A 3 -1.84 -7.76 2.00
CA LEU A 3 -2.78 -6.66 2.13
C LEU A 3 -2.21 -5.68 3.15
N VAL A 4 -2.01 -4.44 2.73
CA VAL A 4 -1.55 -3.36 3.60
C VAL A 4 -2.74 -2.49 3.95
N ASP A 5 -3.00 -2.36 5.24
CA ASP A 5 -4.05 -1.49 5.77
C ASP A 5 -3.38 -0.27 6.38
N MET A 6 -3.55 0.89 5.76
CA MET A 6 -2.98 2.16 6.21
C MET A 6 -4.06 2.99 6.88
N THR A 7 -3.73 3.56 8.04
CA THR A 7 -4.67 4.37 8.82
C THR A 7 -4.06 5.73 9.12
N PHE A 8 -4.80 6.81 8.84
CA PHE A 8 -4.40 8.15 9.21
C PHE A 8 -4.44 8.31 10.74
N THR A 9 -3.32 8.72 11.32
CA THR A 9 -3.18 8.95 12.76
C THR A 9 -3.10 10.43 13.10
N ASP A 10 -2.74 11.27 12.14
CA ASP A 10 -2.67 12.71 12.30
C ASP A 10 -3.09 13.40 11.00
N MET A 11 -4.38 13.72 10.91
CA MET A 11 -4.96 14.37 9.74
C MET A 11 -4.40 15.77 9.49
N THR A 12 -3.84 16.42 10.51
CA THR A 12 -3.25 17.76 10.36
C THR A 12 -2.01 17.73 9.46
N LYS A 13 -1.37 16.58 9.34
CA LYS A 13 -0.19 16.37 8.47
C LYS A 13 -0.56 15.94 7.05
N ILE A 14 -1.82 15.56 6.81
CA ILE A 14 -2.29 15.12 5.49
C ILE A 14 -2.62 16.35 4.66
N THR A 15 -1.60 16.86 3.98
CA THR A 15 -1.70 18.02 3.09
C THR A 15 -1.71 17.58 1.63
N PRO A 16 -2.17 18.43 0.68
CA PRO A 16 -2.04 18.12 -0.75
C PRO A 16 -0.60 17.84 -1.17
N GLU A 17 0.36 18.58 -0.63
CA GLU A 17 1.78 18.42 -0.94
C GLU A 17 2.30 17.06 -0.48
N LEU A 18 1.99 16.64 0.75
CA LEU A 18 2.40 15.35 1.27
C LEU A 18 1.71 14.21 0.51
N THR A 19 0.44 14.39 0.17
CA THR A 19 -0.33 13.42 -0.63
C THR A 19 0.30 13.23 -2.00
N ASP A 20 0.71 14.30 -2.66
CA ASP A 20 1.39 14.21 -3.96
C ASP A 20 2.73 13.47 -3.86
N LYS A 21 3.51 13.76 -2.83
CA LYS A 21 4.77 13.03 -2.58
C LYS A 21 4.53 11.54 -2.37
N HIS A 22 3.51 11.20 -1.60
CA HIS A 22 3.10 9.81 -1.37
C HIS A 22 2.72 9.11 -2.68
N LYS A 23 1.87 9.75 -3.51
CA LYS A 23 1.47 9.20 -4.80
C LYS A 23 2.66 8.99 -5.73
N ASN A 24 3.52 9.99 -5.86
CA ASN A 24 4.70 9.91 -6.70
C ASN A 24 5.66 8.81 -6.25
N TYR A 25 5.81 8.64 -4.94
CA TYR A 25 6.63 7.57 -4.39
C TYR A 25 6.08 6.20 -4.75
N LEU A 26 4.77 5.97 -4.58
CA LEU A 26 4.15 4.68 -4.85
C LEU A 26 4.08 4.35 -6.34
N GLU A 27 4.04 5.35 -7.23
CA GLU A 27 4.00 5.11 -8.68
C GLU A 27 5.14 4.20 -9.15
N GLY A 28 6.34 4.33 -8.59
CA GLY A 28 7.46 3.47 -8.91
C GLY A 28 7.18 2.00 -8.60
N GLU A 29 6.52 1.73 -7.49
CA GLU A 29 6.17 0.38 -7.06
C GLU A 29 5.05 -0.22 -7.92
N TYR A 30 4.13 0.61 -8.40
CA TYR A 30 3.12 0.17 -9.37
C TYR A 30 3.75 -0.12 -10.73
N LYS A 31 4.67 0.73 -11.20
CA LYS A 31 5.38 0.54 -12.47
C LYS A 31 6.23 -0.73 -12.48
N SER A 32 6.81 -1.11 -11.33
CA SER A 32 7.59 -2.35 -11.19
C SER A 32 6.73 -3.57 -10.96
N ASN A 33 5.40 -3.43 -10.89
CA ASN A 33 4.43 -4.49 -10.60
C ASN A 33 4.55 -5.09 -9.19
N ASN A 34 5.26 -4.46 -8.28
CA ASN A 34 5.33 -4.90 -6.88
C ASN A 34 4.06 -4.55 -6.13
N LEU A 35 3.41 -3.44 -6.46
CA LEU A 35 2.05 -3.13 -6.04
C LEU A 35 1.10 -3.40 -7.20
N LEU A 36 -0.03 -4.05 -6.92
CA LEU A 36 -1.00 -4.42 -7.95
C LEU A 36 -2.09 -3.37 -8.11
N PHE A 37 -2.70 -3.00 -7.03
CA PHE A 37 -3.69 -1.94 -6.96
C PHE A 37 -3.87 -1.51 -5.51
N GLY A 38 -4.48 -0.35 -5.34
CA GLY A 38 -4.80 0.18 -4.03
C GLY A 38 -5.80 1.31 -4.15
N GLY A 39 -6.25 1.80 -3.04
CA GLY A 39 -7.20 2.88 -3.01
C GLY A 39 -7.41 3.42 -1.60
N ARG A 40 -8.23 4.45 -1.51
CA ARG A 40 -8.56 5.05 -0.22
C ARG A 40 -9.75 4.35 0.42
N LYS A 41 -9.77 4.28 1.73
CA LYS A 41 -10.92 3.78 2.48
C LYS A 41 -12.11 4.73 2.36
N VAL A 42 -13.30 4.16 2.50
CA VAL A 42 -14.55 4.92 2.56
C VAL A 42 -15.20 4.64 3.92
N PRO A 43 -15.36 5.65 4.80
CA PRO A 43 -14.90 7.03 4.68
C PRO A 43 -13.37 7.14 4.63
N ARG A 44 -12.85 8.33 4.29
CA ARG A 44 -11.41 8.58 4.07
C ARG A 44 -10.64 8.55 5.40
N THR A 45 -10.34 7.37 5.90
CA THR A 45 -9.58 7.13 7.13
C THR A 45 -8.20 6.56 6.89
N GLY A 46 -7.83 6.34 5.63
CA GLY A 46 -6.59 5.73 5.22
C GLY A 46 -6.70 5.12 3.84
N GLY A 47 -5.94 4.07 3.60
CA GLY A 47 -5.92 3.37 2.32
C GLY A 47 -5.63 1.89 2.45
N ILE A 48 -5.85 1.19 1.36
CA ILE A 48 -5.54 -0.24 1.23
C ILE A 48 -4.61 -0.41 0.03
N LEU A 49 -3.57 -1.22 0.17
CA LEU A 49 -2.68 -1.60 -0.93
C LEU A 49 -2.61 -3.12 -1.01
N ILE A 50 -2.53 -3.63 -2.23
CA ILE A 50 -2.26 -5.06 -2.46
C ILE A 50 -0.87 -5.17 -3.07
N SER A 51 -0.01 -5.93 -2.39
CA SER A 51 1.40 -6.09 -2.73
C SER A 51 1.73 -7.53 -3.08
N GLN A 52 2.60 -7.69 -4.08
CA GLN A 52 3.22 -8.98 -4.41
C GLN A 52 4.75 -8.90 -4.27
N HIS A 53 5.26 -8.10 -3.36
CA HIS A 53 6.69 -8.09 -3.06
C HIS A 53 7.16 -9.49 -2.66
N ALA A 54 8.42 -9.80 -2.94
CA ALA A 54 8.98 -11.12 -2.71
C ALA A 54 8.98 -11.52 -1.23
N SER A 55 9.07 -10.55 -0.32
CA SER A 55 9.06 -10.81 1.12
C SER A 55 8.38 -9.66 1.86
N LYS A 56 7.91 -9.97 3.07
CA LYS A 56 7.38 -8.97 3.99
C LYS A 56 8.42 -7.89 4.32
N ARG A 57 9.68 -8.31 4.45
CA ARG A 57 10.78 -7.38 4.74
C ARG A 57 10.96 -6.35 3.64
N GLU A 58 10.92 -6.77 2.37
CA GLU A 58 10.99 -5.83 1.24
C GLU A 58 9.81 -4.85 1.28
N LEU A 59 8.61 -5.35 1.51
CA LEU A 59 7.42 -4.52 1.63
C LEU A 59 7.55 -3.50 2.76
N GLU A 60 8.03 -3.93 3.93
CA GLU A 60 8.23 -3.03 5.07
C GLU A 60 9.25 -1.94 4.75
N GLN A 61 10.34 -2.25 4.03
CA GLN A 61 11.31 -1.25 3.60
C GLN A 61 10.67 -0.21 2.68
N VAL A 62 9.83 -0.65 1.75
CA VAL A 62 9.09 0.25 0.87
C VAL A 62 8.13 1.14 1.66
N LEU A 63 7.34 0.56 2.54
CA LEU A 63 6.38 1.31 3.35
C LEU A 63 7.05 2.31 4.28
N ASN A 64 8.15 1.92 4.91
CA ASN A 64 8.86 2.79 5.84
C ASN A 64 9.57 3.95 5.15
N SER A 65 9.73 3.89 3.83
CA SER A 65 10.26 4.99 3.01
C SER A 65 9.18 5.86 2.39
N ASP A 66 7.91 5.49 2.56
CA ASP A 66 6.77 6.28 2.08
C ASP A 66 6.69 7.61 2.85
N PRO A 67 6.56 8.76 2.17
CA PRO A 67 6.42 10.05 2.83
C PRO A 67 5.31 10.12 3.86
N PHE A 68 4.18 9.44 3.66
CA PHE A 68 3.10 9.37 4.64
C PHE A 68 3.56 8.70 5.95
N ILE A 69 4.25 7.58 5.83
CA ILE A 69 4.75 6.85 7.00
C ILE A 69 5.86 7.64 7.70
N LYS A 70 6.80 8.18 6.92
CA LYS A 70 7.92 8.97 7.46
C LYS A 70 7.46 10.22 8.20
N SER A 71 6.37 10.82 7.78
CA SER A 71 5.82 12.02 8.43
C SER A 71 5.20 11.73 9.79
N GLY A 72 4.90 10.48 10.10
CA GLY A 72 4.13 10.09 11.29
C GLY A 72 2.63 10.29 11.14
N ALA A 73 2.16 10.66 9.96
CA ALA A 73 0.74 10.91 9.70
C ALA A 73 -0.06 9.62 9.49
N VAL A 74 0.62 8.52 9.20
CA VAL A 74 -0.01 7.24 8.81
C VAL A 74 0.72 6.08 9.47
N THR A 75 -0.05 5.17 10.01
CA THR A 75 0.45 3.85 10.44
C THR A 75 -0.09 2.78 9.50
N TYR A 76 0.49 1.58 9.55
CA TYR A 76 0.04 0.48 8.72
C TYR A 76 0.08 -0.85 9.45
N SER A 77 -0.73 -1.79 8.97
CA SER A 77 -0.64 -3.20 9.31
C SER A 77 -0.57 -4.02 8.02
N ILE A 78 0.05 -5.18 8.10
CA ILE A 78 0.24 -6.07 6.96
C ILE A 78 -0.43 -7.40 7.29
N THR A 79 -1.26 -7.89 6.37
CA THR A 79 -1.78 -9.25 6.40
C THR A 79 -1.19 -10.00 5.22
N GLU A 80 -0.45 -11.06 5.48
CA GLU A 80 0.04 -11.95 4.44
C GLU A 80 -1.02 -13.00 4.13
N PHE A 81 -1.22 -13.28 2.85
CA PHE A 81 -2.13 -14.33 2.42
C PHE A 81 -1.62 -14.98 1.14
N ILE A 82 -2.07 -16.21 0.91
CA ILE A 82 -1.75 -16.94 -0.31
C ILE A 82 -3.02 -16.94 -1.16
N PRO A 83 -3.04 -16.28 -2.34
CA PRO A 83 -4.23 -16.27 -3.18
C PRO A 83 -4.46 -17.66 -3.78
N LEU A 84 -5.55 -18.29 -3.37
CA LEU A 84 -5.89 -19.67 -3.77
C LEU A 84 -6.94 -19.71 -4.87
N MET A 85 -7.80 -18.68 -4.96
CA MET A 85 -8.90 -18.62 -5.92
C MET A 85 -8.97 -17.22 -6.49
N ALA A 86 -9.27 -17.14 -7.77
CA ALA A 86 -9.43 -15.85 -8.46
C ALA A 86 -10.40 -16.00 -9.62
N SER A 87 -11.05 -14.89 -9.98
CA SER A 87 -11.82 -14.81 -11.21
C SER A 87 -10.87 -14.96 -12.41
N LYS A 88 -11.43 -15.23 -13.59
CA LYS A 88 -10.65 -15.46 -14.80
C LYS A 88 -9.64 -14.34 -15.08
N ALA A 89 -10.04 -13.10 -14.86
CA ALA A 89 -9.19 -11.93 -15.12
C ALA A 89 -7.95 -11.89 -14.21
N TYR A 90 -7.95 -12.55 -13.05
CA TYR A 90 -6.89 -12.49 -12.05
C TYR A 90 -6.21 -13.84 -11.79
N GLN A 91 -6.38 -14.82 -12.70
CA GLN A 91 -5.78 -16.14 -12.52
C GLN A 91 -4.26 -16.09 -12.39
N GLY A 92 -3.61 -15.11 -12.98
CA GLY A 92 -2.16 -14.97 -12.91
C GLY A 92 -1.59 -14.73 -11.51
N ILE A 93 -2.41 -14.31 -10.52
CA ILE A 93 -1.95 -14.10 -9.15
C ILE A 93 -2.12 -15.31 -8.24
N VAL A 94 -2.82 -16.34 -8.71
CA VAL A 94 -3.09 -17.54 -7.90
C VAL A 94 -1.82 -18.36 -7.77
N ALA A 95 -1.53 -18.79 -6.53
CA ALA A 95 -0.36 -19.60 -6.22
C ALA A 95 -0.49 -21.06 -6.72
#